data_34b297e224968cce6f28c034cc97e12f
#
_entry.id   34b297e224968cce6f28c034cc97e12f
#
_cell.length_a   1.000
_cell.length_b   1.000
_cell.length_c   1.000
_cell.angle_alpha   90.00
_cell.angle_beta   90.00
_cell.angle_gamma   90.00
#
_symmetry.space_group_name_H-M   'P 1'
#
loop_
_entity.id
_entity.type
_entity.pdbx_description
1 polymer ?
#
loop_
_entity_poly.entity_id
_entity_poly.type
_entity_poly.pdbx_seq_one_letter_code
_entity_poly.pdbx_strand_id
1 'polypeptide(L)'
;MKRLIPVIFVALGALVTACDSFRAGVFEDEMVMPLEGSEADSLFYKVSLQYASKGMLIPAMEKMNAAIVAQAFDMEGVDIGPLEETAAQYRENLIDEYITENSGMVGELPVLTWEDNLTGEFGAKYKGWRNYLINYYWYRGGAHGASTYCQIVFDAKTGDVVTEADIFTDDYYDKVASLMQAQVKADIEADNPEILELLDLEEVVPNTNFSVGPDGVQWVFQPDDLLPHAFGPLFVTLSWDKLKPYLR
;
A
#
# COMPACT_ATOMS: atom_id res chain seq x y z
N MET A 1 15.15 -2.49 28.65
CA MET A 1 14.52 -3.58 27.86
C MET A 1 13.26 -2.97 27.25
N LYS A 2 13.39 -2.40 26.05
CA LYS A 2 12.26 -1.79 25.33
C LYS A 2 11.42 -2.92 24.75
N ARG A 3 10.14 -2.95 25.11
CA ARG A 3 9.17 -3.89 24.54
C ARG A 3 8.83 -3.42 23.13
N LEU A 4 9.15 -4.23 22.13
CA LEU A 4 8.60 -4.10 20.79
C LEU A 4 7.09 -4.23 20.91
N ILE A 5 6.37 -3.19 20.48
CA ILE A 5 4.92 -3.23 20.36
C ILE A 5 4.64 -4.03 19.08
N PRO A 6 3.92 -5.15 19.15
CA PRO A 6 3.54 -5.87 17.95
C PRO A 6 2.53 -5.00 17.18
N VAL A 7 2.81 -4.76 15.91
CA VAL A 7 1.83 -4.24 14.96
C VAL A 7 0.70 -5.27 14.90
N ILE A 8 -0.41 -4.98 15.56
CA ILE A 8 -1.61 -5.82 15.50
C ILE A 8 -2.27 -5.51 14.15
N PHE A 9 -2.09 -6.39 13.19
CA PHE A 9 -2.99 -6.49 12.06
C PHE A 9 -4.38 -6.84 12.62
N VAL A 10 -5.25 -5.86 12.73
CA VAL A 10 -6.66 -6.11 12.98
C VAL A 10 -7.23 -6.65 11.67
N ALA A 11 -7.23 -7.97 11.54
CA ALA A 11 -8.07 -8.64 10.58
C ALA A 11 -9.53 -8.30 10.93
N LEU A 12 -10.09 -7.33 10.21
CA LEU A 12 -11.49 -6.95 10.37
C LEU A 12 -12.35 -8.14 9.96
N GLY A 13 -12.89 -8.82 10.96
CA GLY A 13 -13.78 -9.96 10.79
C GLY A 13 -14.99 -9.59 9.95
N ALA A 14 -15.17 -10.30 8.87
CA ALA A 14 -16.30 -10.20 7.97
C ALA A 14 -17.62 -10.51 8.70
N LEU A 15 -18.46 -9.50 8.88
CA LEU A 15 -19.90 -9.71 9.03
C LEU A 15 -20.55 -9.59 7.64
N VAL A 16 -20.80 -10.75 7.07
CA VAL A 16 -21.45 -10.93 5.77
C VAL A 16 -22.94 -10.67 5.92
N THR A 17 -23.49 -9.75 5.13
CA THR A 17 -24.87 -9.84 4.65
C THR A 17 -25.03 -9.06 3.35
N ALA A 18 -24.81 -9.71 2.26
CA ALA A 18 -25.46 -9.64 0.95
C ALA A 18 -24.63 -10.56 0.05
N CYS A 19 -25.25 -11.34 -0.83
CA CYS A 19 -24.54 -12.19 -1.77
C CYS A 19 -23.67 -11.32 -2.69
N ASP A 20 -22.46 -10.99 -2.24
CA ASP A 20 -21.45 -10.41 -3.10
C ASP A 20 -20.93 -11.54 -3.98
N SER A 21 -21.31 -11.50 -5.25
CA SER A 21 -20.84 -12.49 -6.24
C SER A 21 -19.38 -12.30 -6.63
N PHE A 22 -18.77 -11.21 -6.18
CA PHE A 22 -17.37 -10.90 -6.45
C PHE A 22 -16.44 -12.02 -5.99
N ARG A 23 -15.50 -12.37 -6.85
CA ARG A 23 -14.41 -13.30 -6.54
C ARG A 23 -13.09 -12.73 -7.04
N ALA A 24 -12.08 -12.79 -6.21
CA ALA A 24 -10.70 -12.55 -6.59
C ALA A 24 -10.05 -13.85 -7.06
N GLY A 25 -9.21 -13.77 -8.08
CA GLY A 25 -8.14 -14.73 -8.36
C GLY A 25 -6.88 -14.26 -7.63
N VAL A 26 -5.86 -15.11 -7.59
CA VAL A 26 -4.54 -14.76 -7.05
C VAL A 26 -3.50 -15.05 -8.13
N PHE A 27 -2.65 -14.11 -8.38
CA PHE A 27 -1.42 -14.26 -9.15
C PHE A 27 -0.26 -14.36 -8.16
N GLU A 28 0.59 -15.36 -8.34
CA GLU A 28 1.81 -15.56 -7.55
C GLU A 28 2.98 -15.76 -8.49
N ASP A 29 4.08 -15.06 -8.20
CA ASP A 29 5.36 -15.22 -8.87
C ASP A 29 6.46 -15.09 -7.82
N GLU A 30 7.29 -16.11 -7.66
CA GLU A 30 8.37 -16.10 -6.68
C GLU A 30 9.65 -16.72 -7.24
N MET A 31 10.77 -16.19 -6.79
CA MET A 31 12.09 -16.65 -7.22
C MET A 31 13.12 -16.42 -6.11
N VAL A 32 14.07 -17.36 -6.04
CA VAL A 32 15.33 -17.14 -5.32
C VAL A 32 16.47 -17.33 -6.31
N MET A 33 17.27 -16.28 -6.48
CA MET A 33 18.41 -16.29 -7.38
C MET A 33 19.72 -16.08 -6.59
N PRO A 34 20.59 -17.08 -6.47
CA PRO A 34 21.91 -16.93 -5.85
C PRO A 34 22.80 -15.96 -6.62
N LEU A 35 23.60 -15.18 -5.90
CA LEU A 35 24.61 -14.31 -6.49
C LEU A 35 25.84 -15.15 -6.88
N GLU A 36 26.27 -15.06 -8.14
CA GLU A 36 27.46 -15.78 -8.61
C GLU A 36 28.71 -15.33 -7.82
N GLY A 37 29.43 -16.30 -7.28
CA GLY A 37 30.62 -16.05 -6.47
C GLY A 37 30.38 -15.83 -4.98
N SER A 38 29.12 -15.77 -4.53
CA SER A 38 28.74 -15.75 -3.11
C SER A 38 28.04 -17.06 -2.72
N GLU A 39 28.36 -17.59 -1.53
CA GLU A 39 27.66 -18.75 -0.98
C GLU A 39 26.44 -18.37 -0.12
N ALA A 40 26.32 -17.11 0.26
CA ALA A 40 25.34 -16.63 1.24
C ALA A 40 24.30 -15.67 0.66
N ASP A 41 24.65 -14.96 -0.42
CA ASP A 41 23.82 -13.87 -0.93
C ASP A 41 22.91 -14.32 -2.06
N SER A 42 21.69 -13.82 -2.04
CA SER A 42 20.65 -14.12 -3.05
C SER A 42 19.70 -12.95 -3.20
N LEU A 43 19.09 -12.88 -4.36
CA LEU A 43 17.87 -12.11 -4.58
C LEU A 43 16.67 -12.97 -4.23
N PHE A 44 15.84 -12.51 -3.29
CA PHE A 44 14.55 -13.08 -2.94
C PHE A 44 13.47 -12.19 -3.55
N TYR A 45 12.71 -12.71 -4.47
CA TYR A 45 11.61 -12.02 -5.14
C TYR A 45 10.30 -12.75 -4.90
N LYS A 46 9.26 -11.99 -4.55
CA LYS A 46 7.91 -12.52 -4.39
C LYS A 46 6.87 -11.47 -4.74
N VAL A 47 5.96 -11.84 -5.62
CA VAL A 47 4.75 -11.10 -5.93
C VAL A 47 3.53 -11.97 -5.64
N SER A 48 2.56 -11.44 -4.91
CA SER A 48 1.27 -12.08 -4.66
C SER A 48 0.16 -11.02 -4.77
N LEU A 49 -0.55 -11.01 -5.90
CA LEU A 49 -1.59 -10.02 -6.18
C LEU A 49 -2.95 -10.68 -6.40
N GLN A 50 -3.94 -10.24 -5.67
CA GLN A 50 -5.32 -10.55 -6.00
C GLN A 50 -5.77 -9.72 -7.20
N TYR A 51 -6.56 -10.32 -8.07
CA TYR A 51 -7.19 -9.65 -9.22
C TYR A 51 -8.68 -9.99 -9.30
N ALA A 52 -9.48 -9.08 -9.87
CA ALA A 52 -10.90 -9.31 -10.06
C ALA A 52 -11.12 -10.39 -11.13
N SER A 53 -11.74 -11.52 -10.75
CA SER A 53 -11.90 -12.68 -11.64
C SER A 53 -13.34 -13.01 -12.00
N LYS A 54 -14.30 -12.72 -11.11
CA LYS A 54 -15.75 -12.98 -11.31
C LYS A 54 -16.62 -12.03 -10.51
N GLY A 55 -17.89 -11.95 -10.91
CA GLY A 55 -18.93 -11.26 -10.12
C GLY A 55 -19.13 -9.79 -10.46
N MET A 56 -18.48 -9.32 -11.51
CA MET A 56 -18.65 -7.99 -12.10
C MET A 56 -18.77 -8.11 -13.62
N LEU A 57 -19.15 -7.02 -14.30
CA LEU A 57 -19.04 -6.92 -15.75
C LEU A 57 -17.58 -7.00 -16.18
N ILE A 58 -17.30 -7.67 -17.32
CA ILE A 58 -15.92 -7.84 -17.81
C ILE A 58 -15.18 -6.50 -17.93
N PRO A 59 -15.72 -5.43 -18.54
CA PRO A 59 -15.01 -4.15 -18.64
C PRO A 59 -14.69 -3.51 -17.27
N ALA A 60 -15.53 -3.76 -16.28
CA ALA A 60 -15.28 -3.24 -14.92
C ALA A 60 -14.14 -4.00 -14.23
N MET A 61 -14.06 -5.32 -14.41
CA MET A 61 -12.94 -6.13 -13.92
C MET A 61 -11.63 -5.74 -14.62
N GLU A 62 -11.66 -5.55 -15.95
CA GLU A 62 -10.49 -5.13 -16.72
C GLU A 62 -9.93 -3.78 -16.25
N LYS A 63 -10.81 -2.77 -16.03
CA LYS A 63 -10.40 -1.47 -15.49
C LYS A 63 -9.75 -1.60 -14.11
N MET A 64 -10.40 -2.35 -13.21
CA MET A 64 -9.90 -2.58 -11.87
C MET A 64 -8.53 -3.25 -11.88
N ASN A 65 -8.39 -4.33 -12.68
CA ASN A 65 -7.14 -5.06 -12.81
C ASN A 65 -6.03 -4.21 -13.43
N ALA A 66 -6.34 -3.41 -14.45
CA ALA A 66 -5.37 -2.50 -15.05
C ALA A 66 -4.86 -1.45 -14.06
N ALA A 67 -5.75 -0.88 -13.23
CA ALA A 67 -5.36 0.08 -12.21
C ALA A 67 -4.50 -0.57 -11.10
N ILE A 68 -4.81 -1.83 -10.72
CA ILE A 68 -4.00 -2.60 -9.76
C ILE A 68 -2.59 -2.82 -10.31
N VAL A 69 -2.48 -3.28 -11.56
CA VAL A 69 -1.17 -3.54 -12.19
C VAL A 69 -0.36 -2.26 -12.33
N ALA A 70 -0.99 -1.17 -12.77
CA ALA A 70 -0.33 0.12 -12.89
C ALA A 70 0.22 0.65 -11.56
N GLN A 71 -0.53 0.46 -10.47
CA GLN A 71 -0.11 0.91 -9.15
C GLN A 71 0.91 -0.04 -8.49
N ALA A 72 0.79 -1.34 -8.74
CA ALA A 72 1.67 -2.35 -8.16
C ALA A 72 3.06 -2.35 -8.81
N PHE A 73 3.12 -2.11 -10.12
CA PHE A 73 4.36 -2.10 -10.90
C PHE A 73 4.57 -0.70 -11.48
N ASP A 74 4.68 0.31 -10.63
CA ASP A 74 4.98 1.69 -11.04
C ASP A 74 6.42 1.76 -11.58
N MET A 75 6.59 1.38 -12.86
CA MET A 75 7.87 1.35 -13.55
C MET A 75 7.95 2.53 -14.52
N GLU A 76 8.89 3.42 -14.30
CA GLU A 76 9.11 4.57 -15.18
C GLU A 76 9.50 4.11 -16.59
N GLY A 77 8.76 4.58 -17.59
CA GLY A 77 9.06 4.33 -19.00
C GLY A 77 8.69 2.92 -19.52
N VAL A 78 7.96 2.13 -18.75
CA VAL A 78 7.46 0.80 -19.19
C VAL A 78 5.96 0.89 -19.48
N ASP A 79 5.55 0.37 -20.64
CA ASP A 79 4.13 0.21 -20.95
C ASP A 79 3.52 -0.86 -20.05
N ILE A 80 2.53 -0.47 -19.24
CA ILE A 80 1.81 -1.40 -18.39
C ILE A 80 0.90 -2.27 -19.22
N GLY A 81 1.21 -3.56 -19.26
CA GLY A 81 0.48 -4.60 -19.97
C GLY A 81 -0.38 -5.50 -19.07
N PRO A 82 -0.71 -6.70 -19.53
CA PRO A 82 -1.32 -7.73 -18.70
C PRO A 82 -0.45 -8.07 -17.48
N LEU A 83 -1.09 -8.50 -16.38
CA LEU A 83 -0.44 -8.77 -15.10
C LEU A 83 0.79 -9.71 -15.25
N GLU A 84 0.62 -10.81 -15.93
CA GLU A 84 1.68 -11.83 -16.10
C GLU A 84 2.89 -11.28 -16.87
N GLU A 85 2.65 -10.49 -17.93
CA GLU A 85 3.70 -9.90 -18.75
C GLU A 85 4.43 -8.80 -18.01
N THR A 86 3.68 -7.95 -17.30
CA THR A 86 4.24 -6.85 -16.51
C THR A 86 5.07 -7.38 -15.34
N ALA A 87 4.58 -8.40 -14.62
CA ALA A 87 5.32 -9.03 -13.53
C ALA A 87 6.61 -9.69 -14.03
N ALA A 88 6.56 -10.36 -15.18
CA ALA A 88 7.76 -10.97 -15.78
C ALA A 88 8.81 -9.90 -16.15
N GLN A 89 8.41 -8.79 -16.74
CA GLN A 89 9.31 -7.68 -17.08
C GLN A 89 9.90 -7.03 -15.83
N TYR A 90 9.07 -6.81 -14.81
CA TYR A 90 9.53 -6.28 -13.52
C TYR A 90 10.59 -7.19 -12.91
N ARG A 91 10.35 -8.50 -12.88
CA ARG A 91 11.32 -9.49 -12.37
C ARG A 91 12.63 -9.50 -13.16
N GLU A 92 12.57 -9.43 -14.49
CA GLU A 92 13.78 -9.36 -15.33
C GLU A 92 14.58 -8.11 -15.04
N ASN A 93 13.95 -6.94 -14.94
CA ASN A 93 14.60 -5.69 -14.61
C ASN A 93 15.29 -5.77 -13.23
N LEU A 94 14.61 -6.35 -12.23
CA LEU A 94 15.15 -6.53 -10.88
C LEU A 94 16.36 -7.47 -10.86
N ILE A 95 16.35 -8.53 -11.67
CA ILE A 95 17.49 -9.44 -11.82
C ILE A 95 18.69 -8.70 -12.40
N ASP A 96 18.48 -7.95 -13.47
CA ASP A 96 19.54 -7.20 -14.15
C ASP A 96 20.14 -6.14 -13.22
N GLU A 97 19.33 -5.43 -12.46
CA GLU A 97 19.75 -4.47 -11.44
C GLU A 97 20.57 -5.15 -10.35
N TYR A 98 20.07 -6.26 -9.79
CA TYR A 98 20.75 -7.03 -8.75
C TYR A 98 22.13 -7.51 -9.18
N ILE A 99 22.25 -8.07 -10.37
CA ILE A 99 23.52 -8.55 -10.93
C ILE A 99 24.47 -7.36 -11.14
N THR A 100 23.98 -6.28 -11.74
CA THR A 100 24.80 -5.10 -12.09
C THR A 100 25.40 -4.46 -10.84
N GLU A 101 24.62 -4.32 -9.77
CA GLU A 101 25.08 -3.66 -8.56
C GLU A 101 25.94 -4.54 -7.68
N ASN A 102 25.73 -5.87 -7.67
CA ASN A 102 26.35 -6.73 -6.66
C ASN A 102 27.49 -7.61 -7.17
N SER A 103 27.57 -7.97 -8.46
CA SER A 103 28.60 -8.92 -8.93
C SER A 103 30.03 -8.44 -8.71
N GLY A 104 30.27 -7.13 -8.76
CA GLY A 104 31.61 -6.54 -8.48
C GLY A 104 31.94 -6.37 -7.01
N MET A 105 30.99 -6.63 -6.10
CA MET A 105 31.09 -6.37 -4.67
C MET A 105 31.28 -7.64 -3.82
N VAL A 106 31.32 -8.80 -4.46
CA VAL A 106 31.50 -10.09 -3.77
C VAL A 106 32.84 -10.10 -3.02
N GLY A 107 32.79 -10.30 -1.70
CA GLY A 107 33.94 -10.26 -0.81
C GLY A 107 34.36 -8.86 -0.34
N GLU A 108 33.75 -7.79 -0.85
CA GLU A 108 34.00 -6.41 -0.41
C GLU A 108 32.95 -5.92 0.58
N LEU A 109 31.70 -6.33 0.41
CA LEU A 109 30.59 -5.95 1.30
C LEU A 109 30.11 -7.17 2.12
N PRO A 110 29.65 -6.95 3.35
CA PRO A 110 29.23 -8.02 4.25
C PRO A 110 27.90 -8.68 3.89
N VAL A 111 27.04 -7.98 3.16
CA VAL A 111 25.69 -8.43 2.76
C VAL A 111 25.37 -7.87 1.40
N LEU A 112 25.08 -8.76 0.45
CA LEU A 112 24.63 -8.46 -0.90
C LEU A 112 23.25 -9.08 -1.19
N THR A 113 22.59 -9.60 -0.16
CA THR A 113 21.24 -10.15 -0.26
C THR A 113 20.23 -9.02 -0.49
N TRP A 114 19.36 -9.22 -1.48
CA TRP A 114 18.20 -8.38 -1.72
C TRP A 114 16.91 -9.13 -1.49
N GLU A 115 15.91 -8.42 -1.01
CA GLU A 115 14.53 -8.89 -0.89
C GLU A 115 13.60 -7.92 -1.59
N ASP A 116 12.63 -8.48 -2.31
CA ASP A 116 11.59 -7.74 -3.03
C ASP A 116 10.26 -8.49 -2.84
N ASN A 117 9.34 -7.90 -2.10
CA ASN A 117 8.10 -8.56 -1.73
C ASN A 117 6.92 -7.61 -1.95
N LEU A 118 6.15 -7.88 -2.99
CA LEU A 118 4.97 -7.12 -3.37
C LEU A 118 3.71 -7.95 -3.11
N THR A 119 2.82 -7.44 -2.30
CA THR A 119 1.53 -8.06 -2.03
C THR A 119 0.38 -7.11 -2.32
N GLY A 120 -0.74 -7.64 -2.81
CA GLY A 120 -1.93 -6.84 -3.05
C GLY A 120 -3.20 -7.65 -2.83
N GLU A 121 -4.15 -7.09 -2.08
CA GLU A 121 -5.38 -7.79 -1.73
C GLU A 121 -6.61 -6.87 -1.71
N PHE A 122 -7.75 -7.45 -2.03
CA PHE A 122 -9.03 -6.78 -1.89
C PHE A 122 -9.45 -6.73 -0.42
N GLY A 123 -9.71 -5.52 0.05
CA GLY A 123 -10.36 -5.28 1.32
C GLY A 123 -11.87 -5.47 1.29
N ALA A 124 -12.50 -5.16 2.41
CA ALA A 124 -13.95 -5.22 2.54
C ALA A 124 -14.64 -4.23 1.60
N LYS A 125 -15.82 -4.64 1.10
CA LYS A 125 -16.72 -3.74 0.40
C LYS A 125 -17.51 -2.91 1.40
N TYR A 126 -17.54 -1.61 1.20
CA TYR A 126 -18.35 -0.70 1.99
C TYR A 126 -19.25 0.14 1.07
N LYS A 127 -20.58 0.04 1.26
CA LYS A 127 -21.57 0.65 0.36
C LYS A 127 -21.34 0.21 -1.09
N GLY A 128 -21.05 1.13 -2.00
CA GLY A 128 -20.74 0.85 -3.40
C GLY A 128 -19.26 0.72 -3.72
N TRP A 129 -18.38 0.84 -2.74
CA TRP A 129 -16.92 0.91 -2.90
C TRP A 129 -16.22 -0.36 -2.43
N ARG A 130 -15.11 -0.68 -3.05
CA ARG A 130 -14.22 -1.79 -2.68
C ARG A 130 -12.79 -1.29 -2.58
N ASN A 131 -12.16 -1.54 -1.45
CA ASN A 131 -10.75 -1.21 -1.24
C ASN A 131 -9.85 -2.26 -1.87
N TYR A 132 -8.66 -1.84 -2.23
CA TYR A 132 -7.52 -2.67 -2.56
C TYR A 132 -6.29 -2.13 -1.85
N LEU A 133 -5.53 -3.01 -1.21
CA LEU A 133 -4.33 -2.64 -0.46
C LEU A 133 -3.13 -3.27 -1.14
N ILE A 134 -2.11 -2.46 -1.39
CA ILE A 134 -0.81 -2.90 -1.85
C ILE A 134 0.18 -2.63 -0.74
N ASN A 135 0.99 -3.63 -0.45
CA ASN A 135 2.14 -3.50 0.44
C ASN A 135 3.37 -3.98 -0.32
N TYR A 136 4.35 -3.10 -0.45
CA TYR A 136 5.63 -3.39 -1.07
C TYR A 136 6.73 -3.22 -0.04
N TYR A 137 7.48 -4.30 0.20
CA TYR A 137 8.67 -4.31 1.04
C TYR A 137 9.89 -4.61 0.17
N TRP A 138 10.96 -3.87 0.37
CA TRP A 138 12.24 -4.16 -0.26
C TRP A 138 13.40 -4.00 0.71
N TYR A 139 14.44 -4.79 0.47
CA TYR A 139 15.73 -4.68 1.12
C TYR A 139 16.81 -4.74 0.05
N ARG A 140 17.72 -3.76 0.04
CA ARG A 140 18.80 -3.63 -0.93
C ARG A 140 20.17 -3.65 -0.25
N GLY A 141 20.29 -4.38 0.87
CA GLY A 141 21.45 -4.32 1.76
C GLY A 141 21.35 -3.16 2.76
N GLY A 142 22.31 -3.06 3.67
CA GLY A 142 22.36 -2.02 4.69
C GLY A 142 21.68 -2.40 6.01
N ALA A 143 21.24 -1.40 6.78
CA ALA A 143 20.79 -1.60 8.15
C ALA A 143 19.36 -2.13 8.27
N HIS A 144 18.47 -1.81 7.33
CA HIS A 144 17.05 -2.21 7.33
C HIS A 144 16.47 -2.12 5.92
N GLY A 145 15.36 -2.82 5.71
CA GLY A 145 14.52 -2.67 4.52
C GLY A 145 13.59 -1.46 4.62
N ALA A 146 12.86 -1.21 3.56
CA ALA A 146 11.83 -0.19 3.49
C ALA A 146 10.49 -0.79 3.05
N SER A 147 9.40 -0.08 3.33
CA SER A 147 8.06 -0.49 2.91
C SER A 147 7.25 0.69 2.43
N THR A 148 6.42 0.46 1.43
CA THR A 148 5.34 1.39 1.04
C THR A 148 3.99 0.72 1.14
N TYR A 149 2.98 1.54 1.42
CA TYR A 149 1.59 1.13 1.59
C TYR A 149 0.73 1.97 0.66
N CYS A 150 0.04 1.33 -0.28
CA CYS A 150 -0.87 2.01 -1.18
C CYS A 150 -2.29 1.48 -1.00
N GLN A 151 -3.24 2.39 -0.98
CA GLN A 151 -4.67 2.08 -0.90
C GLN A 151 -5.37 2.62 -2.13
N ILE A 152 -6.18 1.78 -2.76
CA ILE A 152 -6.99 2.14 -3.91
C ILE A 152 -8.45 1.87 -3.55
N VAL A 153 -9.32 2.82 -3.83
CA VAL A 153 -10.76 2.63 -3.70
C VAL A 153 -11.36 2.48 -5.10
N PHE A 154 -12.15 1.46 -5.31
CA PHE A 154 -12.86 1.20 -6.56
C PHE A 154 -14.36 1.35 -6.39
N ASP A 155 -15.03 1.91 -7.38
CA ASP A 155 -16.47 1.69 -7.55
C ASP A 155 -16.71 0.22 -7.86
N ALA A 156 -17.43 -0.47 -6.99
CA ALA A 156 -17.64 -1.91 -7.09
C ALA A 156 -18.54 -2.34 -8.25
N LYS A 157 -19.15 -1.40 -8.97
CA LYS A 157 -20.00 -1.65 -10.13
C LYS A 157 -19.28 -1.38 -11.45
N THR A 158 -18.56 -0.27 -11.52
CA THR A 158 -17.92 0.20 -12.76
C THR A 158 -16.44 -0.16 -12.87
N GLY A 159 -15.77 -0.47 -11.74
CA GLY A 159 -14.34 -0.73 -11.67
C GLY A 159 -13.47 0.52 -11.76
N ASP A 160 -14.08 1.70 -11.80
CA ASP A 160 -13.34 2.94 -11.83
C ASP A 160 -12.67 3.22 -10.48
N VAL A 161 -11.50 3.82 -10.50
CA VAL A 161 -10.84 4.32 -9.29
C VAL A 161 -11.63 5.49 -8.74
N VAL A 162 -11.92 5.44 -7.46
CA VAL A 162 -12.60 6.50 -6.70
C VAL A 162 -11.56 7.41 -6.09
N THR A 163 -11.65 8.69 -6.37
CA THR A 163 -10.79 9.74 -5.83
C THR A 163 -11.48 10.46 -4.66
N GLU A 164 -10.72 11.26 -3.93
CA GLU A 164 -11.30 12.13 -2.90
C GLU A 164 -12.35 13.11 -3.48
N ALA A 165 -12.15 13.57 -4.71
CA ALA A 165 -13.09 14.45 -5.41
C ALA A 165 -14.44 13.77 -5.71
N ASP A 166 -14.51 12.44 -5.76
CA ASP A 166 -15.76 11.70 -5.92
C ASP A 166 -16.54 11.57 -4.60
N ILE A 167 -15.84 11.72 -3.47
CA ILE A 167 -16.42 11.58 -2.13
C ILE A 167 -16.76 12.95 -1.53
N PHE A 168 -15.87 13.93 -1.70
CA PHE A 168 -15.94 15.20 -1.00
C PHE A 168 -16.36 16.36 -1.91
N THR A 169 -16.89 17.42 -1.28
CA THR A 169 -17.18 18.70 -1.93
C THR A 169 -15.91 19.42 -2.36
N ASP A 170 -15.99 20.35 -3.30
CA ASP A 170 -14.81 21.01 -3.89
C ASP A 170 -13.96 21.81 -2.89
N ASP A 171 -14.54 22.19 -1.75
CA ASP A 171 -13.89 22.99 -0.69
C ASP A 171 -13.48 22.15 0.55
N TYR A 172 -13.38 20.83 0.40
CA TYR A 172 -13.12 19.92 1.53
C TYR A 172 -11.70 20.00 2.09
N TYR A 173 -10.70 20.23 1.24
CA TYR A 173 -9.29 19.94 1.51
C TYR A 173 -8.78 20.54 2.83
N ASP A 174 -8.82 21.86 2.99
CA ASP A 174 -8.32 22.54 4.20
C ASP A 174 -9.12 22.15 5.47
N LYS A 175 -10.41 21.89 5.28
CA LYS A 175 -11.31 21.51 6.38
C LYS A 175 -11.08 20.10 6.86
N VAL A 176 -10.89 19.16 5.93
CA VAL A 176 -10.54 17.77 6.25
C VAL A 176 -9.11 17.70 6.81
N ALA A 177 -8.16 18.46 6.26
CA ALA A 177 -6.81 18.58 6.81
C ALA A 177 -6.85 19.02 8.29
N SER A 178 -7.62 20.06 8.62
CA SER A 178 -7.77 20.52 10.01
C SER A 178 -8.35 19.43 10.94
N LEU A 179 -9.28 18.60 10.43
CA LEU A 179 -9.82 17.48 11.20
C LEU A 179 -8.79 16.35 11.38
N MET A 180 -7.98 16.06 10.35
CA MET A 180 -6.91 15.07 10.40
C MET A 180 -5.86 15.47 11.42
N GLN A 181 -5.40 16.71 11.37
CA GLN A 181 -4.43 17.29 12.31
C GLN A 181 -4.91 17.20 13.77
N ALA A 182 -6.17 17.57 14.00
CA ALA A 182 -6.78 17.48 15.33
C ALA A 182 -6.89 16.02 15.81
N GLN A 183 -7.22 15.08 14.91
CA GLN A 183 -7.32 13.66 15.24
C GLN A 183 -5.94 13.10 15.59
N VAL A 184 -4.94 13.31 14.74
CA VAL A 184 -3.56 12.83 14.96
C VAL A 184 -2.99 13.39 16.25
N LYS A 185 -3.18 14.67 16.50
CA LYS A 185 -2.76 15.30 17.75
C LYS A 185 -3.37 14.62 18.97
N ALA A 186 -4.69 14.39 18.96
CA ALA A 186 -5.39 13.75 20.07
C ALA A 186 -4.94 12.30 20.29
N ASP A 187 -4.73 11.54 19.19
CA ASP A 187 -4.32 10.14 19.26
C ASP A 187 -2.89 10.02 19.82
N ILE A 188 -1.97 10.86 19.35
CA ILE A 188 -0.57 10.88 19.82
C ILE A 188 -0.48 11.38 21.29
N GLU A 189 -1.24 12.42 21.66
CA GLU A 189 -1.28 12.92 23.05
C GLU A 189 -1.77 11.84 24.02
N ALA A 190 -2.68 10.96 23.57
CA ALA A 190 -3.23 9.88 24.39
C ALA A 190 -2.26 8.69 24.56
N ASP A 191 -1.42 8.40 23.57
CA ASP A 191 -0.55 7.22 23.54
C ASP A 191 0.91 7.55 23.89
N ASN A 192 1.51 8.48 23.16
CA ASN A 192 2.91 8.89 23.34
C ASN A 192 3.14 10.37 22.94
N PRO A 193 2.92 11.33 23.86
CA PRO A 193 2.98 12.75 23.55
C PRO A 193 4.36 13.24 23.09
N GLU A 194 5.46 12.52 23.37
CA GLU A 194 6.81 12.90 22.95
C GLU A 194 6.96 12.84 21.41
N ILE A 195 6.13 12.04 20.73
CA ILE A 195 6.14 11.93 19.25
C ILE A 195 5.70 13.25 18.58
N LEU A 196 4.88 14.07 19.26
CA LEU A 196 4.44 15.36 18.70
C LEU A 196 5.60 16.33 18.43
N GLU A 197 6.72 16.19 19.14
CA GLU A 197 7.91 17.02 18.90
C GLU A 197 8.64 16.66 17.58
N LEU A 198 8.34 15.47 17.02
CA LEU A 198 8.93 14.95 15.79
C LEU A 198 8.03 15.15 14.57
N LEU A 199 6.77 15.50 14.78
CA LEU A 199 5.74 15.56 13.74
C LEU A 199 5.39 17.00 13.38
N ASP A 200 5.51 17.35 12.10
CA ASP A 200 4.88 18.56 11.58
C ASP A 200 3.40 18.30 11.29
N LEU A 201 2.54 18.76 12.19
CA LEU A 201 1.10 18.57 12.04
C LEU A 201 0.52 19.28 10.81
N GLU A 202 1.17 20.34 10.28
CA GLU A 202 0.68 21.06 9.11
C GLU A 202 0.81 20.21 7.84
N GLU A 203 1.70 19.23 7.83
CA GLU A 203 1.86 18.27 6.72
C GLU A 203 0.85 17.11 6.74
N VAL A 204 0.06 16.98 7.83
CA VAL A 204 -1.01 15.99 7.92
C VAL A 204 -2.23 16.49 7.14
N VAL A 205 -2.28 16.15 5.86
CA VAL A 205 -3.31 16.62 4.90
C VAL A 205 -3.82 15.45 4.05
N PRO A 206 -5.01 15.57 3.40
CA PRO A 206 -5.46 14.57 2.42
C PRO A 206 -4.39 14.33 1.34
N ASN A 207 -4.04 13.07 1.10
CA ASN A 207 -2.88 12.69 0.27
C ASN A 207 -3.22 11.67 -0.83
N THR A 208 -4.49 11.49 -1.15
CA THR A 208 -5.01 10.51 -2.14
C THR A 208 -4.81 9.03 -1.81
N ASN A 209 -4.00 8.70 -0.81
CA ASN A 209 -3.74 7.33 -0.37
C ASN A 209 -4.71 6.98 0.78
N PHE A 210 -5.90 6.54 0.44
CA PHE A 210 -6.98 6.33 1.40
C PHE A 210 -7.80 5.07 1.14
N SER A 211 -8.48 4.61 2.17
CA SER A 211 -9.51 3.57 2.10
C SER A 211 -10.80 4.01 2.78
N VAL A 212 -11.88 3.31 2.50
CA VAL A 212 -13.21 3.58 3.05
C VAL A 212 -13.75 2.37 3.79
N GLY A 213 -14.38 2.60 4.93
CA GLY A 213 -14.92 1.53 5.77
C GLY A 213 -16.13 1.97 6.59
N PRO A 214 -16.69 1.09 7.42
CA PRO A 214 -17.82 1.43 8.28
C PRO A 214 -17.47 2.56 9.27
N ASP A 215 -16.22 2.65 9.68
CA ASP A 215 -15.74 3.62 10.67
C ASP A 215 -15.46 5.01 10.06
N GLY A 216 -15.30 5.10 8.74
CA GLY A 216 -15.00 6.36 8.06
C GLY A 216 -14.09 6.21 6.86
N VAL A 217 -13.29 7.24 6.63
CA VAL A 217 -12.18 7.27 5.67
C VAL A 217 -10.87 7.23 6.43
N GLN A 218 -9.96 6.37 5.99
CA GLN A 218 -8.63 6.24 6.55
C GLN A 218 -7.57 6.61 5.51
N TRP A 219 -6.73 7.57 5.83
CA TRP A 219 -5.54 7.94 5.04
C TRP A 219 -4.29 7.27 5.60
N VAL A 220 -3.34 7.02 4.71
CA VAL A 220 -2.04 6.43 5.04
C VAL A 220 -0.92 7.37 4.60
N PHE A 221 0.02 7.62 5.52
CA PHE A 221 1.29 8.29 5.27
C PHE A 221 2.40 7.24 5.37
N GLN A 222 3.37 7.30 4.46
CA GLN A 222 4.45 6.32 4.42
C GLN A 222 5.36 6.42 5.64
N PRO A 223 6.12 5.36 5.97
CA PRO A 223 7.29 5.51 6.84
C PRO A 223 8.21 6.59 6.26
N ASP A 224 8.77 7.42 7.12
CA ASP A 224 9.62 8.58 6.79
C ASP A 224 8.91 9.80 6.17
N ASP A 225 7.63 9.74 5.84
CA ASP A 225 6.88 10.91 5.36
C ASP A 225 6.75 11.98 6.46
N LEU A 226 6.22 11.59 7.61
CA LEU A 226 5.87 12.49 8.71
C LEU A 226 6.61 12.16 10.01
N LEU A 227 7.00 10.92 10.19
CA LEU A 227 7.68 10.40 11.37
C LEU A 227 8.86 9.53 10.94
N PRO A 228 9.94 9.47 11.75
CA PRO A 228 11.08 8.59 11.46
C PRO A 228 10.66 7.15 11.22
N HIS A 229 11.37 6.44 10.34
CA HIS A 229 11.11 5.07 9.88
C HIS A 229 10.72 4.07 10.99
N ALA A 230 11.33 4.21 12.16
CA ALA A 230 11.10 3.32 13.30
C ALA A 230 9.66 3.34 13.85
N PHE A 231 8.87 4.35 13.49
CA PHE A 231 7.46 4.45 13.87
C PHE A 231 6.52 3.75 12.87
N GLY A 232 7.02 3.42 11.68
CA GLY A 232 6.21 2.84 10.60
C GLY A 232 5.26 3.86 9.96
N PRO A 233 4.25 3.39 9.20
CA PRO A 233 3.26 4.25 8.55
C PRO A 233 2.31 4.88 9.57
N LEU A 234 1.89 6.12 9.30
CA LEU A 234 0.87 6.80 10.09
C LEU A 234 -0.51 6.61 9.42
N PHE A 235 -1.47 6.07 10.17
CA PHE A 235 -2.86 5.93 9.74
C PHE A 235 -3.74 6.96 10.42
N VAL A 236 -4.51 7.70 9.62
CA VAL A 236 -5.44 8.73 10.13
C VAL A 236 -6.86 8.38 9.73
N THR A 237 -7.72 8.07 10.68
CA THR A 237 -9.12 7.73 10.42
C THR A 237 -10.04 8.84 10.89
N LEU A 238 -10.85 9.36 9.97
CA LEU A 238 -11.94 10.29 10.30
C LEU A 238 -13.28 9.60 10.11
N SER A 239 -14.11 9.66 11.16
CA SER A 239 -15.44 9.06 11.13
C SER A 239 -16.37 9.77 10.14
N TRP A 240 -17.36 9.02 9.60
CA TRP A 240 -18.38 9.57 8.72
C TRP A 240 -19.14 10.73 9.34
N ASP A 241 -19.33 10.73 10.66
CA ASP A 241 -20.01 11.85 11.35
C ASP A 241 -19.19 13.15 11.29
N LYS A 242 -17.86 13.06 11.42
CA LYS A 242 -16.97 14.22 11.27
C LYS A 242 -16.91 14.70 9.82
N LEU A 243 -16.95 13.78 8.86
CA LEU A 243 -16.85 14.06 7.43
C LEU A 243 -18.15 14.51 6.80
N LYS A 244 -19.31 14.25 7.44
CA LYS A 244 -20.64 14.50 6.90
C LYS A 244 -20.86 15.90 6.28
N PRO A 245 -20.33 17.01 6.84
CA PRO A 245 -20.51 18.34 6.24
C PRO A 245 -19.80 18.54 4.90
N TYR A 246 -18.86 17.65 4.56
CA TYR A 246 -17.96 17.77 3.40
C TYR A 246 -18.21 16.69 2.34
N LEU A 247 -19.20 15.83 2.55
CA LEU A 247 -19.57 14.78 1.60
C LEU A 247 -20.44 15.34 0.47
N ARG A 248 -20.28 14.80 -0.75
CA ARG A 248 -21.16 15.04 -1.91
C ARG A 248 -22.53 14.38 -1.76
#